data_de524fb91928c60f198ee5a83cf3ba04
#
_entry.id   de524fb91928c60f198ee5a83cf3ba04
#
_cell.length_a   1.000
_cell.length_b   1.000
_cell.length_c   1.000
_cell.angle_alpha   90.00
_cell.angle_beta   90.00
_cell.angle_gamma   90.00
#
_symmetry.space_group_name_H-M   'P 1'
#
loop_
_entity.id
_entity.type
_entity.pdbx_description
1 polymer ?
#
loop_
_entity_poly.entity_id
_entity_poly.type
_entity_poly.pdbx_seq_one_letter_code
_entity_poly.pdbx_strand_id
1 'polypeptide(L)'
;MKRLGRSSRSWLALLVLLLGTPPAAFAGPRVLVALPALQALTSALSADTGIEVVRLPPDAATPMESQANALARLDASVFQQADAVITLGSLWRADPLFAAARRHNLRTVEIDASRSWDSIRPGVAVARTPANDVPWAGARNGNGGPSPYAWLGPINAMRLSANIAADLIRLAPADAPQIQRNLATLEGGLRQLKAEYGDRLAQRPDLRVLSLADEFIYLFGEFDIFVDGWFVCQDVDWSDDDRAALSRYLRERDIHVVVHKWAPDARIAKAIEDGGARLLILDAGNPGILAKGTVAYDALVRVNLDALLTAFAATDPHQ
;
A
#
# COMPACT_ATOMS: atom_id res chain seq x y z
N MET A 1 -87.79 51.32 11.03
CA MET A 1 -87.49 49.90 11.25
C MET A 1 -86.73 49.36 10.06
N LYS A 2 -85.36 49.27 10.12
CA LYS A 2 -84.53 48.60 9.10
C LYS A 2 -83.39 47.96 9.85
N ARG A 3 -83.28 46.63 9.79
CA ARG A 3 -82.25 45.83 10.38
C ARG A 3 -81.05 45.84 9.47
N LEU A 4 -79.88 46.16 10.01
CA LEU A 4 -78.58 46.07 9.34
C LEU A 4 -78.00 44.66 9.40
N GLY A 5 -77.75 44.05 8.26
CA GLY A 5 -77.07 42.76 8.15
C GLY A 5 -75.55 42.92 8.31
N ARG A 6 -75.01 42.17 9.23
CA ARG A 6 -73.53 42.04 9.42
C ARG A 6 -72.98 41.01 8.44
N SER A 7 -72.16 41.42 7.47
CA SER A 7 -71.39 40.53 6.62
C SER A 7 -70.08 40.13 7.35
N SER A 8 -70.01 38.88 7.70
CA SER A 8 -68.77 38.27 8.21
C SER A 8 -67.80 38.02 7.04
N ARG A 9 -66.68 38.72 7.00
CA ARG A 9 -65.58 38.45 6.11
C ARG A 9 -64.70 37.35 6.74
N SER A 10 -64.82 36.13 6.23
CA SER A 10 -63.93 35.03 6.56
C SER A 10 -62.61 35.26 5.85
N TRP A 11 -61.55 35.53 6.62
CA TRP A 11 -60.18 35.51 6.15
C TRP A 11 -59.67 34.05 6.15
N LEU A 12 -59.59 33.42 4.98
CA LEU A 12 -58.86 32.19 4.80
C LEU A 12 -57.36 32.52 4.82
N ALA A 13 -56.69 32.21 5.92
CA ALA A 13 -55.26 32.22 6.01
C ALA A 13 -54.71 30.99 5.25
N LEU A 14 -54.16 31.22 4.06
CA LEU A 14 -53.44 30.21 3.28
C LEU A 14 -52.08 29.96 3.93
N LEU A 15 -51.96 28.94 4.77
CA LEU A 15 -50.68 28.49 5.33
C LEU A 15 -49.92 27.72 4.25
N VAL A 16 -49.02 28.38 3.52
CA VAL A 16 -48.08 27.71 2.61
C VAL A 16 -47.06 26.97 3.45
N LEU A 17 -47.23 25.66 3.64
CA LEU A 17 -46.24 24.79 4.17
C LEU A 17 -45.14 24.65 3.13
N LEU A 18 -44.06 25.43 3.27
CA LEU A 18 -42.81 25.19 2.60
C LEU A 18 -42.20 23.89 3.18
N LEU A 19 -42.62 22.75 2.62
CA LEU A 19 -41.88 21.49 2.76
C LEU A 19 -40.51 21.69 2.15
N GLY A 20 -39.56 22.15 2.95
CA GLY A 20 -38.16 22.11 2.60
C GLY A 20 -37.79 20.65 2.28
N THR A 21 -37.65 20.34 0.99
CA THR A 21 -37.01 19.11 0.59
C THR A 21 -35.66 19.08 1.28
N PRO A 22 -35.32 18.05 2.08
CA PRO A 22 -34.00 17.94 2.62
C PRO A 22 -33.03 18.00 1.43
N PRO A 23 -31.92 18.76 1.52
CA PRO A 23 -30.92 18.74 0.47
C PRO A 23 -30.61 17.26 0.22
N ALA A 24 -30.74 16.81 -1.03
CA ALA A 24 -30.28 15.50 -1.42
C ALA A 24 -28.82 15.45 -0.94
N ALA A 25 -28.56 14.58 0.05
CA ALA A 25 -27.21 14.34 0.48
C ALA A 25 -26.50 13.83 -0.79
N PHE A 26 -25.71 14.69 -1.41
CA PHE A 26 -24.84 14.26 -2.50
C PHE A 26 -23.94 13.19 -1.88
N ALA A 27 -24.18 11.95 -2.24
CA ALA A 27 -23.21 10.90 -1.95
C ALA A 27 -21.89 11.37 -2.53
N GLY A 28 -20.86 11.45 -1.70
CA GLY A 28 -19.54 11.89 -2.14
C GLY A 28 -18.98 10.95 -3.21
N PRO A 29 -17.83 11.30 -3.80
CA PRO A 29 -17.21 10.49 -4.84
C PRO A 29 -16.90 9.08 -4.33
N ARG A 30 -17.15 8.09 -5.18
CA ARG A 30 -16.80 6.68 -4.94
C ARG A 30 -15.49 6.33 -5.62
N VAL A 31 -14.50 5.97 -4.81
CA VAL A 31 -13.12 5.70 -5.22
C VAL A 31 -12.81 4.22 -5.03
N LEU A 32 -12.44 3.52 -6.10
CA LEU A 32 -12.08 2.10 -6.03
C LEU A 32 -10.57 1.95 -5.86
N VAL A 33 -10.17 0.97 -5.07
CA VAL A 33 -8.76 0.66 -4.79
C VAL A 33 -8.58 -0.86 -4.81
N ALA A 34 -7.51 -1.37 -5.40
CA ALA A 34 -7.25 -2.81 -5.42
C ALA A 34 -6.16 -3.23 -4.40
N LEU A 35 -5.13 -2.42 -4.22
CA LEU A 35 -4.01 -2.74 -3.34
C LEU A 35 -4.31 -2.36 -1.88
N PRO A 36 -4.11 -3.27 -0.90
CA PRO A 36 -4.37 -2.98 0.51
C PRO A 36 -3.61 -1.76 1.04
N ALA A 37 -2.35 -1.57 0.63
CA ALA A 37 -1.56 -0.41 1.03
C ALA A 37 -2.15 0.91 0.52
N LEU A 38 -2.57 0.95 -0.75
CA LEU A 38 -3.24 2.14 -1.31
C LEU A 38 -4.59 2.37 -0.65
N GLN A 39 -5.33 1.30 -0.30
CA GLN A 39 -6.57 1.43 0.47
C GLN A 39 -6.31 2.09 1.82
N ALA A 40 -5.31 1.62 2.58
CA ALA A 40 -5.00 2.18 3.89
C ALA A 40 -4.60 3.66 3.81
N LEU A 41 -3.75 4.03 2.85
CA LEU A 41 -3.36 5.43 2.60
C LEU A 41 -4.57 6.28 2.19
N THR A 42 -5.39 5.80 1.24
CA THR A 42 -6.56 6.53 0.74
C THR A 42 -7.61 6.71 1.84
N SER A 43 -7.87 5.68 2.63
CA SER A 43 -8.81 5.75 3.75
C SER A 43 -8.35 6.75 4.80
N ALA A 44 -7.05 6.81 5.11
CA ALA A 44 -6.51 7.82 6.01
C ALA A 44 -6.69 9.24 5.47
N LEU A 45 -6.49 9.45 4.16
CA LEU A 45 -6.68 10.75 3.51
C LEU A 45 -8.16 11.17 3.43
N SER A 46 -9.07 10.20 3.30
CA SER A 46 -10.51 10.42 3.15
C SER A 46 -11.27 10.40 4.49
N ALA A 47 -10.59 10.27 5.61
CA ALA A 47 -11.22 10.28 6.93
C ALA A 47 -12.00 11.58 7.16
N ASP A 48 -13.23 11.49 7.66
CA ASP A 48 -14.12 12.62 7.91
C ASP A 48 -14.43 13.49 6.67
N THR A 49 -14.43 12.85 5.48
CA THR A 49 -14.87 13.44 4.20
C THR A 49 -16.08 12.71 3.65
N GLY A 50 -16.67 13.25 2.57
CA GLY A 50 -17.75 12.57 1.85
C GLY A 50 -17.26 11.43 0.93
N ILE A 51 -15.98 11.18 0.80
CA ILE A 51 -15.42 10.21 -0.15
C ILE A 51 -15.59 8.77 0.35
N GLU A 52 -16.23 7.93 -0.47
CA GLU A 52 -16.37 6.49 -0.22
C GLU A 52 -15.18 5.73 -0.83
N VAL A 53 -14.37 5.06 -0.02
CA VAL A 53 -13.25 4.22 -0.48
C VAL A 53 -13.68 2.76 -0.47
N VAL A 54 -13.67 2.12 -1.65
CA VAL A 54 -14.11 0.73 -1.83
C VAL A 54 -12.98 -0.12 -2.37
N ARG A 55 -12.64 -1.20 -1.66
CA ARG A 55 -11.66 -2.15 -2.16
C ARG A 55 -12.29 -3.18 -3.08
N LEU A 56 -11.64 -3.44 -4.21
CA LEU A 56 -11.94 -4.50 -5.16
C LEU A 56 -10.67 -5.30 -5.50
N PRO A 57 -10.74 -6.64 -5.57
CA PRO A 57 -11.89 -7.45 -5.21
C PRO A 57 -12.16 -7.40 -3.71
N PRO A 58 -13.39 -7.78 -3.27
CA PRO A 58 -13.76 -7.79 -1.85
C PRO A 58 -12.97 -8.80 -1.02
N ASP A 59 -12.46 -9.86 -1.67
CA ASP A 59 -11.62 -10.86 -1.01
C ASP A 59 -10.29 -10.22 -0.56
N ALA A 60 -10.16 -10.14 0.74
CA ALA A 60 -9.02 -9.54 1.41
C ALA A 60 -7.69 -10.26 1.10
N ALA A 61 -7.75 -11.55 0.75
CA ALA A 61 -6.56 -12.38 0.54
C ALA A 61 -6.06 -12.40 -0.91
N THR A 62 -6.68 -11.61 -1.82
CA THR A 62 -6.27 -11.59 -3.23
C THR A 62 -4.93 -10.87 -3.43
N PRO A 63 -3.85 -11.57 -3.80
CA PRO A 63 -2.56 -10.94 -4.08
C PRO A 63 -2.55 -10.23 -5.44
N MET A 64 -1.57 -9.36 -5.66
CA MET A 64 -1.41 -8.56 -6.89
C MET A 64 -1.51 -9.40 -8.16
N GLU A 65 -0.83 -10.52 -8.19
CA GLU A 65 -0.71 -11.42 -9.35
C GLU A 65 -2.05 -12.04 -9.75
N SER A 66 -2.98 -12.12 -8.81
CA SER A 66 -4.32 -12.70 -9.02
C SER A 66 -5.41 -11.65 -9.27
N GLN A 67 -5.12 -10.37 -9.11
CA GLN A 67 -6.14 -9.31 -9.17
C GLN A 67 -6.84 -9.22 -10.52
N ALA A 68 -6.13 -9.36 -11.64
CA ALA A 68 -6.74 -9.32 -12.95
C ALA A 68 -7.87 -10.35 -13.11
N ASN A 69 -7.60 -11.60 -12.68
CA ASN A 69 -8.59 -12.67 -12.72
C ASN A 69 -9.73 -12.46 -11.71
N ALA A 70 -9.44 -11.94 -10.55
CA ALA A 70 -10.45 -11.66 -9.53
C ALA A 70 -11.39 -10.53 -9.97
N LEU A 71 -10.86 -9.42 -10.50
CA LEU A 71 -11.64 -8.30 -11.01
C LEU A 71 -12.51 -8.69 -12.21
N ALA A 72 -12.01 -9.58 -13.09
CA ALA A 72 -12.77 -10.06 -14.26
C ALA A 72 -14.02 -10.88 -13.90
N ARG A 73 -14.10 -11.40 -12.66
CA ARG A 73 -15.25 -12.20 -12.17
C ARG A 73 -16.29 -11.34 -11.45
N LEU A 74 -16.01 -10.07 -11.19
CA LEU A 74 -16.93 -9.18 -10.49
C LEU A 74 -18.08 -8.76 -11.42
N ASP A 75 -19.24 -8.51 -10.80
CA ASP A 75 -20.38 -7.93 -11.50
C ASP A 75 -20.05 -6.51 -11.99
N ALA A 76 -20.49 -6.18 -13.21
CA ALA A 76 -20.24 -4.88 -13.83
C ALA A 76 -20.76 -3.69 -13.00
N SER A 77 -21.81 -3.90 -12.19
CA SER A 77 -22.42 -2.84 -11.37
C SER A 77 -21.46 -2.24 -10.35
N VAL A 78 -20.47 -3.02 -9.86
CA VAL A 78 -19.48 -2.52 -8.89
C VAL A 78 -18.60 -1.41 -9.46
N PHE A 79 -18.42 -1.38 -10.79
CA PHE A 79 -17.62 -0.37 -11.50
C PHE A 79 -18.46 0.81 -12.01
N GLN A 80 -19.78 0.63 -12.22
CA GLN A 80 -20.65 1.65 -12.84
C GLN A 80 -20.76 2.93 -12.00
N GLN A 81 -20.62 2.80 -10.69
CA GLN A 81 -20.74 3.92 -9.75
C GLN A 81 -19.39 4.53 -9.35
N ALA A 82 -18.28 4.07 -9.97
CA ALA A 82 -16.95 4.57 -9.65
C ALA A 82 -16.70 5.94 -10.28
N ASP A 83 -16.39 6.94 -9.49
CA ASP A 83 -15.93 8.24 -9.98
C ASP A 83 -14.44 8.20 -10.30
N ALA A 84 -13.65 7.50 -9.47
CA ALA A 84 -12.23 7.31 -9.69
C ALA A 84 -11.75 5.92 -9.26
N VAL A 85 -10.58 5.55 -9.76
CA VAL A 85 -9.80 4.40 -9.29
C VAL A 85 -8.40 4.85 -8.91
N ILE A 86 -7.81 4.23 -7.88
CA ILE A 86 -6.42 4.48 -7.48
C ILE A 86 -5.56 3.30 -7.90
N THR A 87 -4.52 3.59 -8.66
CA THR A 87 -3.59 2.63 -9.26
C THR A 87 -2.13 2.97 -8.96
N LEU A 88 -1.25 2.07 -9.34
CA LEU A 88 0.20 2.30 -9.45
C LEU A 88 0.65 2.20 -10.92
N GLY A 89 -0.16 2.66 -11.86
CA GLY A 89 0.00 2.40 -13.30
C GLY A 89 1.39 2.71 -13.86
N SER A 90 2.10 3.73 -13.34
CA SER A 90 3.46 4.05 -13.77
C SER A 90 4.53 3.11 -13.21
N LEU A 91 4.32 2.53 -12.03
CA LEU A 91 5.23 1.53 -11.44
C LEU A 91 4.83 0.10 -11.80
N TRP A 92 3.56 -0.20 -11.71
CA TRP A 92 3.01 -1.52 -12.01
C TRP A 92 2.13 -1.43 -13.25
N ARG A 93 2.76 -1.55 -14.43
CA ARG A 93 2.06 -1.43 -15.73
C ARG A 93 0.97 -2.48 -15.94
N ALA A 94 1.00 -3.56 -15.18
CA ALA A 94 -0.01 -4.62 -15.20
C ALA A 94 -1.17 -4.36 -14.23
N ASP A 95 -1.26 -3.18 -13.59
CA ASP A 95 -2.38 -2.82 -12.70
C ASP A 95 -3.70 -2.94 -13.48
N PRO A 96 -4.57 -3.90 -13.11
CA PRO A 96 -5.75 -4.19 -13.90
C PRO A 96 -6.95 -3.31 -13.56
N LEU A 97 -6.90 -2.52 -12.47
CA LEU A 97 -8.08 -1.90 -11.90
C LEU A 97 -8.69 -0.84 -12.83
N PHE A 98 -7.85 0.06 -13.37
CA PHE A 98 -8.37 1.09 -14.28
C PHE A 98 -8.95 0.50 -15.55
N ALA A 99 -8.27 -0.48 -16.16
CA ALA A 99 -8.78 -1.15 -17.35
C ALA A 99 -10.09 -1.90 -17.08
N ALA A 100 -10.24 -2.53 -15.90
CA ALA A 100 -11.47 -3.19 -15.50
C ALA A 100 -12.62 -2.19 -15.31
N ALA A 101 -12.38 -1.11 -14.57
CA ALA A 101 -13.40 -0.07 -14.33
C ALA A 101 -13.82 0.62 -15.64
N ARG A 102 -12.86 0.98 -16.49
CA ARG A 102 -13.09 1.72 -17.72
C ARG A 102 -13.95 0.96 -18.75
N ARG A 103 -13.91 -0.39 -18.73
CA ARG A 103 -14.80 -1.21 -19.59
C ARG A 103 -16.29 -1.01 -19.28
N HIS A 104 -16.61 -0.69 -18.04
CA HIS A 104 -17.99 -0.60 -17.54
C HIS A 104 -18.42 0.85 -17.25
N ASN A 105 -17.47 1.77 -17.07
CA ASN A 105 -17.73 3.17 -16.81
C ASN A 105 -16.67 4.06 -17.47
N LEU A 106 -17.02 4.66 -18.59
CA LEU A 106 -16.12 5.54 -19.34
C LEU A 106 -15.82 6.88 -18.63
N ARG A 107 -16.58 7.24 -17.62
CA ARG A 107 -16.38 8.47 -16.83
C ARG A 107 -15.37 8.31 -15.71
N THR A 108 -15.05 7.07 -15.34
CA THR A 108 -14.08 6.80 -14.28
C THR A 108 -12.73 7.45 -14.57
N VAL A 109 -12.21 8.19 -13.60
CA VAL A 109 -10.90 8.84 -13.66
C VAL A 109 -9.85 7.92 -13.03
N GLU A 110 -8.66 7.87 -13.63
CA GLU A 110 -7.51 7.20 -13.03
C GLU A 110 -6.72 8.20 -12.16
N ILE A 111 -6.43 7.80 -10.93
CA ILE A 111 -5.49 8.44 -10.01
C ILE A 111 -4.28 7.50 -9.91
N ASP A 112 -3.22 7.80 -10.65
CA ASP A 112 -1.95 7.06 -10.51
C ASP A 112 -1.19 7.60 -9.30
N ALA A 113 -1.24 6.87 -8.19
CA ALA A 113 -0.59 7.26 -6.95
C ALA A 113 0.93 7.43 -7.08
N SER A 114 1.56 6.73 -8.03
CA SER A 114 3.01 6.77 -8.23
C SER A 114 3.49 7.98 -9.03
N ARG A 115 2.59 8.70 -9.68
CA ARG A 115 2.92 9.83 -10.56
C ARG A 115 2.03 11.04 -10.27
N SER A 116 2.65 12.18 -10.00
CA SER A 116 1.89 13.43 -9.90
C SER A 116 1.44 13.93 -11.28
N TRP A 117 0.23 14.42 -11.34
CA TRP A 117 -0.27 15.22 -12.47
C TRP A 117 0.51 16.54 -12.62
N ASP A 118 0.92 17.10 -11.51
CA ASP A 118 1.73 18.31 -11.45
C ASP A 118 3.21 17.93 -11.57
N SER A 119 3.83 18.35 -12.67
CA SER A 119 5.25 18.10 -12.93
C SER A 119 6.20 18.76 -11.92
N ILE A 120 5.72 19.72 -11.14
CA ILE A 120 6.49 20.39 -10.08
C ILE A 120 6.60 19.49 -8.83
N ARG A 121 5.64 18.59 -8.62
CA ARG A 121 5.67 17.68 -7.48
C ARG A 121 6.57 16.49 -7.77
N PRO A 122 7.46 16.13 -6.83
CA PRO A 122 8.27 14.94 -7.00
C PRO A 122 7.38 13.70 -7.02
N GLY A 123 7.54 12.86 -8.04
CA GLY A 123 6.99 11.52 -8.06
C GLY A 123 7.65 10.62 -7.01
N VAL A 124 7.21 9.36 -6.92
CA VAL A 124 7.87 8.36 -6.06
C VAL A 124 9.28 8.09 -6.57
N ALA A 125 10.20 7.80 -5.65
CA ALA A 125 11.50 7.27 -6.01
C ALA A 125 11.32 5.85 -6.56
N VAL A 126 11.93 5.56 -7.70
CA VAL A 126 11.79 4.27 -8.37
C VAL A 126 13.03 3.43 -8.14
N ALA A 127 12.88 2.34 -7.39
CA ALA A 127 13.89 1.28 -7.31
C ALA A 127 13.61 0.23 -8.39
N ARG A 128 14.66 -0.39 -8.91
CA ARG A 128 14.54 -1.52 -9.84
C ARG A 128 14.54 -2.83 -9.06
N THR A 129 13.71 -3.77 -9.47
CA THR A 129 13.77 -5.14 -8.97
C THR A 129 15.20 -5.66 -9.10
N PRO A 130 15.84 -6.12 -8.00
CA PRO A 130 17.21 -6.59 -8.05
C PRO A 130 17.34 -7.85 -8.91
N ALA A 131 18.48 -7.99 -9.56
CA ALA A 131 18.85 -9.26 -10.16
C ALA A 131 19.36 -10.21 -9.07
N ASN A 132 19.30 -11.51 -9.34
CA ASN A 132 20.03 -12.47 -8.52
C ASN A 132 21.54 -12.25 -8.71
N ASP A 133 22.26 -11.97 -7.63
CA ASP A 133 23.67 -11.60 -7.67
C ASP A 133 24.57 -12.48 -6.78
N VAL A 134 23.99 -13.53 -6.19
CA VAL A 134 24.77 -14.53 -5.45
C VAL A 134 25.56 -15.44 -6.41
N PRO A 135 26.74 -15.97 -6.00
CA PRO A 135 27.61 -16.73 -6.90
C PRO A 135 27.00 -17.97 -7.54
N TRP A 136 25.97 -18.54 -6.95
CA TRP A 136 25.28 -19.74 -7.46
C TRP A 136 24.01 -19.42 -8.26
N ALA A 137 23.66 -18.15 -8.47
CA ALA A 137 22.45 -17.77 -9.18
C ALA A 137 22.39 -18.34 -10.62
N GLY A 138 23.53 -18.52 -11.25
CA GLY A 138 23.61 -19.00 -12.64
C GLY A 138 22.94 -18.03 -13.61
N ALA A 139 22.11 -18.56 -14.52
CA ALA A 139 21.36 -17.76 -15.49
C ALA A 139 19.99 -17.25 -14.94
N ARG A 140 19.68 -17.47 -13.68
CA ARG A 140 18.43 -17.03 -13.05
C ARG A 140 18.50 -15.51 -12.79
N ASN A 141 18.06 -14.73 -13.76
CA ASN A 141 18.04 -13.27 -13.66
C ASN A 141 16.66 -12.80 -13.19
N GLY A 142 16.64 -11.77 -12.32
CA GLY A 142 15.42 -11.05 -11.97
C GLY A 142 14.88 -10.22 -13.14
N ASN A 143 13.63 -9.78 -13.05
CA ASN A 143 12.96 -9.02 -14.13
C ASN A 143 13.57 -7.64 -14.42
N GLY A 144 14.35 -7.07 -13.52
CA GLY A 144 15.07 -5.80 -13.69
C GLY A 144 14.17 -4.58 -13.96
N GLY A 145 12.85 -4.71 -13.88
CA GLY A 145 11.86 -3.65 -14.04
C GLY A 145 11.74 -2.76 -12.80
N PRO A 146 10.91 -1.72 -12.83
CA PRO A 146 10.54 -0.98 -11.63
C PRO A 146 9.89 -1.91 -10.61
N SER A 147 10.31 -1.84 -9.33
CA SER A 147 9.63 -2.55 -8.26
C SER A 147 8.31 -1.85 -7.93
N PRO A 148 7.18 -2.55 -7.89
CA PRO A 148 5.88 -1.95 -7.57
C PRO A 148 5.69 -1.66 -6.08
N TYR A 149 6.50 -2.23 -5.19
CA TYR A 149 6.33 -2.22 -3.73
C TYR A 149 6.76 -0.91 -3.06
N ALA A 150 6.55 0.23 -3.76
CA ALA A 150 6.95 1.56 -3.28
C ALA A 150 6.35 1.94 -1.91
N TRP A 151 5.21 1.36 -1.56
CA TRP A 151 4.57 1.57 -0.27
C TRP A 151 5.35 0.98 0.92
N LEU A 152 6.37 0.16 0.70
CA LEU A 152 7.20 -0.37 1.80
C LEU A 152 8.22 0.66 2.32
N GLY A 153 8.46 1.75 1.57
CA GLY A 153 9.29 2.86 2.02
C GLY A 153 8.44 4.03 2.54
N PRO A 154 8.62 4.48 3.81
CA PRO A 154 7.87 5.60 4.36
C PRO A 154 7.95 6.89 3.55
N ILE A 155 9.10 7.22 2.96
CA ILE A 155 9.26 8.41 2.10
C ILE A 155 8.41 8.28 0.84
N ASN A 156 8.42 7.12 0.22
CA ASN A 156 7.58 6.88 -0.94
C ASN A 156 6.09 6.84 -0.57
N ALA A 157 5.74 6.30 0.59
CA ALA A 157 4.35 6.35 1.08
C ALA A 157 3.84 7.79 1.28
N MET A 158 4.69 8.70 1.77
CA MET A 158 4.34 10.13 1.83
C MET A 158 4.10 10.71 0.43
N ARG A 159 4.94 10.35 -0.57
CA ARG A 159 4.78 10.80 -1.96
C ARG A 159 3.52 10.24 -2.62
N LEU A 160 3.24 8.94 -2.43
CA LEU A 160 2.00 8.30 -2.85
C LEU A 160 0.79 9.03 -2.26
N SER A 161 0.82 9.30 -0.95
CA SER A 161 -0.25 10.01 -0.23
C SER A 161 -0.46 11.43 -0.74
N ALA A 162 0.62 12.16 -1.01
CA ALA A 162 0.55 13.52 -1.55
C ALA A 162 -0.05 13.55 -2.97
N ASN A 163 0.28 12.56 -3.82
CA ASN A 163 -0.30 12.44 -5.16
C ASN A 163 -1.80 12.10 -5.07
N ILE A 164 -2.16 11.09 -4.26
CA ILE A 164 -3.57 10.72 -4.04
C ILE A 164 -4.35 11.93 -3.51
N ALA A 165 -3.86 12.61 -2.46
CA ALA A 165 -4.54 13.74 -1.85
C ALA A 165 -4.78 14.88 -2.86
N ALA A 166 -3.80 15.18 -3.72
CA ALA A 166 -3.94 16.22 -4.74
C ALA A 166 -5.09 15.93 -5.72
N ASP A 167 -5.24 14.67 -6.12
CA ASP A 167 -6.29 14.28 -7.06
C ASP A 167 -7.64 14.10 -6.36
N LEU A 168 -7.67 13.63 -5.10
CA LEU A 168 -8.90 13.62 -4.29
C LEU A 168 -9.44 15.03 -4.05
N ILE A 169 -8.58 16.05 -3.84
CA ILE A 169 -8.99 17.44 -3.71
C ILE A 169 -9.63 17.95 -5.01
N ARG A 170 -9.15 17.53 -6.19
CA ARG A 170 -9.77 17.86 -7.47
C ARG A 170 -11.12 17.18 -7.66
N LEU A 171 -11.22 15.94 -7.19
CA LEU A 171 -12.45 15.13 -7.27
C LEU A 171 -13.52 15.64 -6.30
N ALA A 172 -13.12 16.06 -5.09
CA ALA A 172 -13.99 16.54 -4.02
C ALA A 172 -13.48 17.88 -3.45
N PRO A 173 -13.63 19.00 -4.18
CA PRO A 173 -13.09 20.29 -3.73
C PRO A 173 -13.66 20.78 -2.40
N ALA A 174 -14.89 20.40 -2.05
CA ALA A 174 -15.51 20.76 -0.77
C ALA A 174 -14.79 20.14 0.43
N ASP A 175 -14.16 18.97 0.24
CA ASP A 175 -13.42 18.24 1.26
C ASP A 175 -11.93 18.63 1.33
N ALA A 176 -11.46 19.55 0.46
CA ALA A 176 -10.06 19.92 0.36
C ALA A 176 -9.39 20.27 1.71
N PRO A 177 -10.01 21.08 2.60
CA PRO A 177 -9.39 21.40 3.88
C PRO A 177 -9.20 20.16 4.79
N GLN A 178 -10.14 19.21 4.75
CA GLN A 178 -10.06 17.98 5.55
C GLN A 178 -8.98 17.06 4.99
N ILE A 179 -8.95 16.83 3.66
CA ILE A 179 -7.93 16.02 3.00
C ILE A 179 -6.52 16.57 3.29
N GLN A 180 -6.34 17.90 3.29
CA GLN A 180 -5.05 18.54 3.59
C GLN A 180 -4.62 18.29 5.06
N ARG A 181 -5.56 18.38 6.01
CA ARG A 181 -5.26 18.06 7.42
C ARG A 181 -4.87 16.58 7.58
N ASN A 182 -5.61 15.70 6.94
CA ASN A 182 -5.34 14.26 6.98
C ASN A 182 -3.96 13.94 6.39
N LEU A 183 -3.61 14.56 5.25
CA LEU A 183 -2.28 14.41 4.64
C LEU A 183 -1.18 14.89 5.59
N ALA A 184 -1.33 16.06 6.19
CA ALA A 184 -0.33 16.59 7.12
C ALA A 184 -0.14 15.68 8.34
N THR A 185 -1.22 15.11 8.88
CA THR A 185 -1.18 14.15 9.98
C THR A 185 -0.46 12.86 9.58
N LEU A 186 -0.83 12.29 8.44
CA LEU A 186 -0.21 11.06 7.91
C LEU A 186 1.30 11.25 7.66
N GLU A 187 1.67 12.31 6.96
CA GLU A 187 3.07 12.62 6.70
C GLU A 187 3.88 12.90 7.99
N GLY A 188 3.28 13.59 8.97
CA GLY A 188 3.89 13.83 10.27
C GLY A 188 4.20 12.53 10.99
N GLY A 189 3.24 11.61 11.03
CA GLY A 189 3.42 10.28 11.64
C GLY A 189 4.49 9.44 10.92
N LEU A 190 4.53 9.48 9.59
CA LEU A 190 5.54 8.72 8.81
C LEU A 190 6.96 9.30 8.99
N ARG A 191 7.11 10.64 9.08
CA ARG A 191 8.42 11.26 9.39
C ARG A 191 8.89 10.87 10.78
N GLN A 192 8.00 10.89 11.78
CA GLN A 192 8.33 10.47 13.14
C GLN A 192 8.73 8.99 13.19
N LEU A 193 7.96 8.11 12.51
CA LEU A 193 8.27 6.68 12.40
C LEU A 193 9.68 6.49 11.81
N LYS A 194 9.96 7.16 10.67
CA LYS A 194 11.26 7.03 10.02
C LYS A 194 12.41 7.47 10.92
N ALA A 195 12.26 8.57 11.64
CA ALA A 195 13.27 9.04 12.59
C ALA A 195 13.46 8.04 13.74
N GLU A 196 12.38 7.61 14.40
CA GLU A 196 12.40 6.65 15.50
C GLU A 196 13.15 5.36 15.12
N TYR A 197 12.78 4.74 14.00
CA TYR A 197 13.39 3.48 13.59
C TYR A 197 14.78 3.67 12.99
N GLY A 198 15.06 4.79 12.33
CA GLY A 198 16.39 5.14 11.85
C GLY A 198 17.38 5.23 13.02
N ASP A 199 17.02 5.92 14.11
CA ASP A 199 17.84 6.04 15.32
C ASP A 199 18.08 4.67 15.99
N ARG A 200 17.05 3.82 16.06
CA ARG A 200 17.15 2.46 16.65
C ARG A 200 18.03 1.53 15.82
N LEU A 201 17.92 1.59 14.49
CA LEU A 201 18.74 0.78 13.58
C LEU A 201 20.20 1.27 13.57
N ALA A 202 20.43 2.58 13.59
CA ALA A 202 21.78 3.15 13.64
C ALA A 202 22.61 2.72 14.88
N GLN A 203 21.94 2.22 15.91
CA GLN A 203 22.60 1.67 17.12
C GLN A 203 23.03 0.20 16.94
N ARG A 204 22.70 -0.45 15.82
CA ARG A 204 23.08 -1.83 15.57
C ARG A 204 24.42 -1.89 14.83
N PRO A 205 25.35 -2.78 15.25
CA PRO A 205 26.67 -2.86 14.66
C PRO A 205 26.67 -3.42 13.23
N ASP A 206 25.66 -4.25 12.91
CA ASP A 206 25.52 -4.89 11.61
C ASP A 206 24.06 -4.91 11.17
N LEU A 207 23.78 -4.39 9.96
CA LEU A 207 22.48 -4.38 9.33
C LEU A 207 22.48 -5.20 8.03
N ARG A 208 23.35 -6.23 7.94
CA ARG A 208 23.45 -7.06 6.75
C ARG A 208 22.39 -8.15 6.74
N VAL A 209 21.83 -8.35 5.55
CA VAL A 209 20.88 -9.45 5.28
C VAL A 209 21.24 -10.12 3.95
N LEU A 210 20.86 -11.39 3.79
CA LEU A 210 20.68 -11.99 2.47
C LEU A 210 19.18 -12.01 2.19
N SER A 211 18.75 -11.61 0.99
CA SER A 211 17.33 -11.55 0.67
C SER A 211 16.91 -12.60 -0.35
N LEU A 212 15.89 -13.37 0.00
CA LEU A 212 15.20 -14.33 -0.87
C LEU A 212 13.91 -13.74 -1.49
N ALA A 213 13.67 -12.44 -1.27
CA ALA A 213 12.50 -11.72 -1.73
C ALA A 213 12.88 -10.31 -2.20
N ASP A 214 12.37 -9.88 -3.35
CA ASP A 214 12.72 -8.61 -4.00
C ASP A 214 11.78 -7.46 -3.63
N GLU A 215 10.73 -7.72 -2.86
CA GLU A 215 9.71 -6.75 -2.47
C GLU A 215 10.27 -5.63 -1.57
N PHE A 216 11.24 -5.96 -0.71
CA PHE A 216 11.68 -5.09 0.39
C PHE A 216 12.74 -4.06 0.02
N ILE A 217 13.07 -3.92 -1.28
CA ILE A 217 14.13 -3.01 -1.75
C ILE A 217 13.95 -1.57 -1.29
N TYR A 218 12.71 -1.07 -1.23
CA TYR A 218 12.43 0.29 -0.73
C TYR A 218 12.60 0.39 0.78
N LEU A 219 12.15 -0.62 1.54
CA LEU A 219 12.33 -0.67 2.98
C LEU A 219 13.83 -0.69 3.33
N PHE A 220 14.58 -1.56 2.70
CA PHE A 220 16.01 -1.68 2.93
C PHE A 220 16.76 -0.40 2.57
N GLY A 221 16.47 0.18 1.41
CA GLY A 221 17.11 1.42 0.97
C GLY A 221 16.78 2.65 1.83
N GLU A 222 15.58 2.72 2.42
CA GLU A 222 15.21 3.83 3.28
C GLU A 222 15.75 3.74 4.72
N PHE A 223 16.17 2.54 5.16
CA PHE A 223 16.69 2.31 6.51
C PHE A 223 18.14 1.82 6.53
N ASP A 224 18.86 2.02 5.42
CA ASP A 224 20.27 1.69 5.27
C ASP A 224 20.60 0.23 5.62
N ILE A 225 19.66 -0.70 5.35
CA ILE A 225 19.85 -2.13 5.51
C ILE A 225 20.62 -2.65 4.29
N PHE A 226 21.79 -3.19 4.52
CA PHE A 226 22.66 -3.69 3.46
C PHE A 226 22.27 -5.11 3.07
N VAL A 227 21.94 -5.32 1.80
CA VAL A 227 21.68 -6.65 1.25
C VAL A 227 22.98 -7.17 0.63
N ASP A 228 23.57 -8.19 1.26
CA ASP A 228 24.82 -8.81 0.80
C ASP A 228 24.63 -9.65 -0.47
N GLY A 229 23.42 -10.16 -0.69
CA GLY A 229 23.07 -10.89 -1.91
C GLY A 229 21.56 -11.07 -2.07
N TRP A 230 21.13 -11.14 -3.31
CA TRP A 230 19.75 -11.42 -3.70
C TRP A 230 19.67 -12.78 -4.38
N PHE A 231 18.73 -13.62 -3.92
CA PHE A 231 18.41 -14.88 -4.58
C PHE A 231 16.90 -15.13 -4.58
N VAL A 232 16.23 -14.55 -5.55
CA VAL A 232 14.78 -14.66 -5.73
C VAL A 232 14.48 -15.83 -6.64
N CYS A 233 13.95 -16.89 -6.06
CA CYS A 233 13.67 -18.16 -6.73
C CYS A 233 12.45 -18.82 -6.08
N GLN A 234 11.61 -19.48 -6.90
CA GLN A 234 10.49 -20.24 -6.35
C GLN A 234 11.03 -21.47 -5.60
N ASP A 235 10.40 -21.84 -4.48
CA ASP A 235 10.86 -22.95 -3.62
C ASP A 235 11.05 -24.27 -4.40
N VAL A 236 10.19 -24.51 -5.40
CA VAL A 236 10.23 -25.72 -6.24
C VAL A 236 11.43 -25.77 -7.19
N ASP A 237 12.06 -24.64 -7.44
CA ASP A 237 13.20 -24.51 -8.37
C ASP A 237 14.55 -24.58 -7.64
N TRP A 238 14.56 -24.77 -6.31
CA TRP A 238 15.77 -24.91 -5.53
C TRP A 238 16.36 -26.31 -5.66
N SER A 239 17.58 -26.42 -6.17
CA SER A 239 18.35 -27.66 -6.17
C SER A 239 19.03 -27.93 -4.82
N ASP A 240 19.56 -29.13 -4.61
CA ASP A 240 20.38 -29.45 -3.45
C ASP A 240 21.69 -28.65 -3.44
N ASP A 241 22.24 -28.37 -4.63
CA ASP A 241 23.46 -27.55 -4.79
C ASP A 241 23.19 -26.09 -4.38
N ASP A 242 22.02 -25.52 -4.69
CA ASP A 242 21.65 -24.19 -4.25
C ASP A 242 21.57 -24.10 -2.72
N ARG A 243 20.96 -25.10 -2.07
CA ARG A 243 20.86 -25.16 -0.60
C ARG A 243 22.23 -25.29 0.06
N ALA A 244 23.10 -26.12 -0.50
CA ALA A 244 24.47 -26.28 -0.01
C ALA A 244 25.30 -24.99 -0.23
N ALA A 245 25.12 -24.32 -1.37
CA ALA A 245 25.77 -23.05 -1.67
C ALA A 245 25.29 -21.93 -0.73
N LEU A 246 23.98 -21.85 -0.46
CA LEU A 246 23.43 -20.91 0.51
C LEU A 246 24.07 -21.08 1.88
N SER A 247 24.06 -22.29 2.44
CA SER A 247 24.63 -22.56 3.77
C SER A 247 26.10 -22.19 3.85
N ARG A 248 26.86 -22.49 2.80
CA ARG A 248 28.28 -22.14 2.72
C ARG A 248 28.48 -20.62 2.66
N TYR A 249 27.72 -19.93 1.79
CA TYR A 249 27.80 -18.48 1.61
C TYR A 249 27.51 -17.72 2.90
N LEU A 250 26.47 -18.13 3.62
CA LEU A 250 26.10 -17.52 4.90
C LEU A 250 27.24 -17.61 5.90
N ARG A 251 27.89 -18.78 6.02
CA ARG A 251 29.06 -18.97 6.92
C ARG A 251 30.28 -18.17 6.48
N GLU A 252 30.61 -18.20 5.17
CA GLU A 252 31.80 -17.53 4.65
C GLU A 252 31.71 -16.01 4.72
N ARG A 253 30.50 -15.47 4.61
CA ARG A 253 30.23 -14.03 4.65
C ARG A 253 29.79 -13.54 6.02
N ASP A 254 29.65 -14.42 6.99
CA ASP A 254 29.19 -14.10 8.34
C ASP A 254 27.84 -13.37 8.32
N ILE A 255 26.88 -13.92 7.55
CA ILE A 255 25.52 -13.36 7.41
C ILE A 255 24.58 -14.09 8.36
N HIS A 256 23.97 -13.36 9.28
CA HIS A 256 23.14 -13.94 10.34
C HIS A 256 21.64 -13.81 10.12
N VAL A 257 21.20 -13.02 9.13
CA VAL A 257 19.79 -12.79 8.84
C VAL A 257 19.49 -13.03 7.36
N VAL A 258 18.55 -13.93 7.11
CA VAL A 258 18.00 -14.19 5.77
C VAL A 258 16.55 -13.74 5.73
N VAL A 259 16.21 -12.86 4.81
CA VAL A 259 14.86 -12.31 4.68
C VAL A 259 14.06 -13.04 3.61
N HIS A 260 12.81 -13.37 3.92
CA HIS A 260 11.84 -13.86 2.96
C HIS A 260 10.45 -13.21 3.21
N LYS A 261 9.52 -13.37 2.28
CA LYS A 261 8.12 -12.90 2.38
C LYS A 261 7.12 -13.98 2.81
N TRP A 262 7.54 -15.24 2.85
CA TRP A 262 6.79 -16.38 3.38
C TRP A 262 7.74 -17.40 4.02
N ALA A 263 7.16 -18.36 4.73
CA ALA A 263 7.90 -19.51 5.23
C ALA A 263 8.26 -20.43 4.05
N PRO A 264 9.55 -20.57 3.69
CA PRO A 264 9.98 -21.40 2.58
C PRO A 264 9.86 -22.90 2.90
N ASP A 265 10.11 -23.75 1.88
CA ASP A 265 10.26 -25.21 2.07
C ASP A 265 11.21 -25.52 3.22
N ALA A 266 10.89 -26.58 3.99
CA ALA A 266 11.65 -26.95 5.18
C ALA A 266 13.16 -27.21 4.90
N ARG A 267 13.52 -27.65 3.69
CA ARG A 267 14.92 -27.88 3.30
C ARG A 267 15.67 -26.57 3.08
N ILE A 268 14.97 -25.52 2.58
CA ILE A 268 15.53 -24.17 2.46
C ILE A 268 15.71 -23.56 3.86
N ALA A 269 14.69 -23.69 4.71
CA ALA A 269 14.76 -23.21 6.10
C ALA A 269 15.93 -23.89 6.85
N LYS A 270 16.10 -25.22 6.67
CA LYS A 270 17.23 -25.95 7.25
C LYS A 270 18.58 -25.47 6.70
N ALA A 271 18.69 -25.19 5.41
CA ALA A 271 19.92 -24.68 4.82
C ALA A 271 20.33 -23.32 5.40
N ILE A 272 19.36 -22.47 5.72
CA ILE A 272 19.58 -21.18 6.39
C ILE A 272 20.13 -21.41 7.80
N GLU A 273 19.50 -22.32 8.58
CA GLU A 273 19.93 -22.69 9.93
C GLU A 273 21.34 -23.32 9.92
N ASP A 274 21.58 -24.28 9.01
CA ASP A 274 22.89 -24.91 8.81
C ASP A 274 23.97 -23.89 8.42
N GLY A 275 23.58 -22.77 7.79
CA GLY A 275 24.44 -21.62 7.49
C GLY A 275 24.75 -20.74 8.69
N GLY A 276 24.15 -20.97 9.84
CA GLY A 276 24.30 -20.16 11.05
C GLY A 276 23.43 -18.89 11.06
N ALA A 277 22.51 -18.76 10.09
CA ALA A 277 21.60 -17.63 10.00
C ALA A 277 20.19 -17.97 10.50
N ARG A 278 19.41 -16.93 10.78
CA ARG A 278 17.99 -17.04 11.06
C ARG A 278 17.15 -16.57 9.89
N LEU A 279 16.06 -17.26 9.65
CA LEU A 279 15.04 -16.83 8.71
C LEU A 279 14.17 -15.75 9.34
N LEU A 280 14.01 -14.63 8.64
CA LEU A 280 13.12 -13.55 9.00
C LEU A 280 12.04 -13.40 7.94
N ILE A 281 10.77 -13.54 8.35
CA ILE A 281 9.64 -13.31 7.46
C ILE A 281 9.16 -11.87 7.61
N LEU A 282 9.18 -11.13 6.51
CA LEU A 282 8.65 -9.77 6.43
C LEU A 282 7.33 -9.74 5.65
N ASP A 283 6.47 -8.80 6.01
CA ASP A 283 5.19 -8.59 5.37
C ASP A 283 5.33 -7.58 4.20
N ALA A 284 5.09 -8.04 2.98
CA ALA A 284 5.12 -7.18 1.79
C ALA A 284 3.84 -6.31 1.62
N GLY A 285 2.82 -6.50 2.46
CA GLY A 285 1.53 -5.80 2.29
C GLY A 285 0.74 -6.28 1.07
N ASN A 286 0.97 -7.51 0.60
CA ASN A 286 0.38 -8.07 -0.62
C ASN A 286 -0.11 -9.53 -0.42
N PRO A 287 -1.26 -9.77 0.19
CA PRO A 287 -2.15 -8.82 0.87
C PRO A 287 -1.69 -8.38 2.26
N GLY A 288 -0.98 -9.22 3.01
CA GLY A 288 -0.37 -8.96 4.31
C GLY A 288 -1.34 -8.49 5.40
N ILE A 289 -0.79 -7.84 6.42
CA ILE A 289 -1.56 -7.33 7.57
C ILE A 289 -2.63 -6.30 7.15
N LEU A 290 -2.39 -5.53 6.09
CA LEU A 290 -3.31 -4.51 5.60
C LEU A 290 -4.55 -5.10 4.92
N ALA A 291 -4.57 -6.39 4.63
CA ALA A 291 -5.72 -7.08 4.04
C ALA A 291 -7.00 -6.91 4.85
N LYS A 292 -6.90 -6.79 6.16
CA LYS A 292 -8.04 -6.61 7.07
C LYS A 292 -8.81 -5.29 6.87
N GLY A 293 -8.22 -4.31 6.14
CA GLY A 293 -8.85 -3.04 5.78
C GLY A 293 -9.06 -2.05 6.94
N THR A 294 -8.86 -2.48 8.18
CA THR A 294 -9.02 -1.66 9.40
C THR A 294 -7.68 -1.30 10.04
N VAL A 295 -6.58 -1.82 9.50
CA VAL A 295 -5.23 -1.61 10.01
C VAL A 295 -4.66 -0.34 9.38
N ALA A 296 -4.11 0.55 10.20
CA ALA A 296 -3.45 1.74 9.72
C ALA A 296 -2.18 1.38 8.93
N TYR A 297 -1.84 2.20 7.96
CA TYR A 297 -0.71 1.93 7.06
C TYR A 297 0.63 1.78 7.82
N ASP A 298 0.88 2.61 8.84
CA ASP A 298 2.13 2.59 9.60
C ASP A 298 2.37 1.27 10.33
N ALA A 299 1.32 0.51 10.64
CA ALA A 299 1.45 -0.80 11.25
C ALA A 299 2.23 -1.80 10.37
N LEU A 300 2.08 -1.72 9.02
CA LEU A 300 2.87 -2.55 8.10
C LEU A 300 4.37 -2.25 8.22
N VAL A 301 4.73 -0.97 8.28
CA VAL A 301 6.13 -0.56 8.38
C VAL A 301 6.69 -0.95 9.74
N ARG A 302 5.93 -0.71 10.83
CA ARG A 302 6.33 -1.03 12.21
C ARG A 302 6.58 -2.52 12.39
N VAL A 303 5.67 -3.39 11.95
CA VAL A 303 5.83 -4.85 12.13
C VAL A 303 7.10 -5.36 11.45
N ASN A 304 7.42 -4.83 10.27
CA ASN A 304 8.64 -5.21 9.55
C ASN A 304 9.90 -4.69 10.24
N LEU A 305 9.90 -3.44 10.68
CA LEU A 305 11.07 -2.84 11.35
C LEU A 305 11.30 -3.41 12.75
N ASP A 306 10.26 -3.73 13.51
CA ASP A 306 10.39 -4.40 14.80
C ASP A 306 10.94 -5.81 14.64
N ALA A 307 10.52 -6.54 13.60
CA ALA A 307 11.05 -7.85 13.25
C ALA A 307 12.55 -7.78 12.88
N LEU A 308 12.95 -6.80 12.07
CA LEU A 308 14.35 -6.55 11.71
C LEU A 308 15.20 -6.19 12.94
N LEU A 309 14.73 -5.26 13.77
CA LEU A 309 15.43 -4.88 15.01
C LEU A 309 15.62 -6.07 15.96
N THR A 310 14.60 -6.92 16.08
CA THR A 310 14.68 -8.14 16.89
C THR A 310 15.70 -9.13 16.32
N ALA A 311 15.71 -9.29 14.98
CA ALA A 311 16.65 -10.17 14.32
C ALA A 311 18.10 -9.70 14.51
N PHE A 312 18.37 -8.40 14.32
CA PHE A 312 19.70 -7.82 14.51
C PHE A 312 20.16 -7.78 15.97
N ALA A 313 19.24 -7.61 16.93
CA ALA A 313 19.60 -7.66 18.35
C ALA A 313 20.11 -9.04 18.78
N ALA A 314 19.52 -10.08 18.26
CA ALA A 314 19.89 -11.46 18.64
C ALA A 314 21.19 -11.96 17.95
N THR A 315 21.78 -11.18 17.07
CA THR A 315 23.08 -11.45 16.43
C THR A 315 24.21 -10.63 17.03
N ASP A 316 23.91 -9.76 18.00
CA ASP A 316 24.90 -8.93 18.69
C ASP A 316 25.71 -9.80 19.67
N PRO A 317 27.03 -10.03 19.45
CA PRO A 317 27.86 -10.85 20.32
C PRO A 317 28.10 -10.20 21.71
N HIS A 318 27.64 -8.98 21.93
CA HIS A 318 27.79 -8.24 23.19
C HIS A 318 26.53 -8.19 24.07
N GLN A 319 25.46 -8.91 23.69
CA GLN A 319 24.29 -9.21 24.53
C GLN A 319 24.28 -10.69 24.89
#